data_2e3692f86c3d46387b8a405363cb0849
#
_entry.id   2e3692f86c3d46387b8a405363cb0849
#
_cell.length_a   1.000
_cell.length_b   1.000
_cell.length_c   1.000
_cell.angle_alpha   90.00
_cell.angle_beta   90.00
_cell.angle_gamma   90.00
#
_symmetry.space_group_name_H-M   'P 1'
#
loop_
_entity.id
_entity.type
_entity.pdbx_description
1 polymer ?
#
loop_
_entity_poly.entity_id
_entity_poly.type
_entity_poly.pdbx_seq_one_letter_code
_entity_poly.pdbx_strand_id
1 'polypeptide(L)'
;MLILALPMKHRCSSPVLALALFFTAVLPLVASDHSDVPSINGLARQDANLTDLHAFTVGDRLVIALSMNPAIPPSAANYVFPSDITYEVNIDRSTEVNSSDPNGMGGTIPKPNKIKEDITFQIRFGANGLPQVKTTVHGGPEKSVPILNFFAGLRDDPFIRGPRIGRNVASIVLEVPLSGVIKNQSTLLIWATAAGQDATAPFQELAGRSLRSMFPENNVLNVIHPSLVERQLHVPPDVMIYDTARPAAYPNGRALTDDVVDLVGDSRVLANDFPFPSANDVLFLGTFPYLAAPHPPQ
;
A
#
# COMPACT_ATOMS: atom_id res chain seq x y z
N MET A 1 -44.86 -59.11 58.14
CA MET A 1 -44.66 -58.49 56.81
C MET A 1 -43.38 -57.61 56.86
N LEU A 2 -42.33 -58.19 56.39
CA LEU A 2 -40.93 -57.66 56.58
C LEU A 2 -40.59 -56.83 55.35
N ILE A 3 -40.29 -55.56 55.53
CA ILE A 3 -39.80 -54.70 54.45
C ILE A 3 -38.30 -54.54 54.65
N LEU A 4 -37.51 -55.13 53.73
CA LEU A 4 -36.07 -54.99 53.66
C LEU A 4 -35.76 -53.65 53.02
N ALA A 5 -34.96 -52.85 53.72
CA ALA A 5 -34.32 -51.63 53.16
C ALA A 5 -32.96 -52.00 52.60
N LEU A 6 -32.71 -51.68 51.31
CA LEU A 6 -31.41 -51.78 50.63
C LEU A 6 -30.62 -50.46 50.76
N PRO A 7 -29.30 -50.51 50.97
CA PRO A 7 -28.49 -49.29 51.10
C PRO A 7 -28.18 -48.71 49.73
N MET A 8 -28.38 -47.36 49.55
CA MET A 8 -27.93 -46.58 48.40
C MET A 8 -26.41 -46.33 48.48
N LYS A 9 -25.71 -46.81 47.47
CA LYS A 9 -24.31 -46.50 47.26
C LYS A 9 -24.19 -45.10 46.67
N HIS A 10 -23.65 -44.16 47.41
CA HIS A 10 -23.20 -42.86 46.88
C HIS A 10 -22.00 -43.06 45.95
N ARG A 11 -22.19 -42.79 44.68
CA ARG A 11 -21.08 -42.61 43.72
C ARG A 11 -20.58 -41.19 43.85
N CYS A 12 -19.37 -41.00 44.33
CA CYS A 12 -18.60 -39.76 44.22
C CYS A 12 -18.22 -39.56 42.75
N SER A 13 -18.87 -38.64 42.07
CA SER A 13 -18.44 -38.15 40.76
C SER A 13 -17.48 -36.99 40.97
N SER A 14 -16.20 -37.22 40.72
CA SER A 14 -15.19 -36.16 40.66
C SER A 14 -15.47 -35.27 39.43
N PRO A 15 -15.52 -33.96 39.58
CA PRO A 15 -15.57 -33.10 38.40
C PRO A 15 -14.19 -33.08 37.71
N VAL A 16 -14.13 -33.68 36.54
CA VAL A 16 -13.01 -33.45 35.61
C VAL A 16 -13.10 -32.03 35.11
N LEU A 17 -12.23 -31.20 35.65
CA LEU A 17 -12.04 -29.80 35.17
C LEU A 17 -11.39 -29.86 33.80
N ALA A 18 -12.16 -29.80 32.72
CA ALA A 18 -11.67 -29.67 31.38
C ALA A 18 -11.13 -28.23 31.22
N LEU A 19 -9.82 -28.07 31.35
CA LEU A 19 -9.12 -26.84 31.02
C LEU A 19 -9.12 -26.68 29.49
N ALA A 20 -10.07 -25.96 28.95
CA ALA A 20 -10.10 -25.57 27.57
C ALA A 20 -8.98 -24.50 27.36
N LEU A 21 -7.83 -24.94 26.86
CA LEU A 21 -6.81 -24.06 26.32
C LEU A 21 -7.39 -23.41 25.04
N PHE A 22 -7.91 -22.20 25.17
CA PHE A 22 -8.11 -21.32 24.04
C PHE A 22 -6.72 -20.94 23.50
N PHE A 23 -6.25 -21.66 22.50
CA PHE A 23 -5.25 -21.15 21.59
C PHE A 23 -5.92 -20.01 20.82
N THR A 24 -5.81 -18.79 21.32
CA THR A 24 -5.96 -17.61 20.46
C THR A 24 -4.80 -17.67 19.49
N ALA A 25 -5.04 -18.23 18.31
CA ALA A 25 -4.19 -17.98 17.17
C ALA A 25 -4.26 -16.46 16.96
N VAL A 26 -3.25 -15.76 17.45
CA VAL A 26 -2.96 -14.39 17.01
C VAL A 26 -2.55 -14.56 15.54
N LEU A 27 -3.54 -14.53 14.64
CA LEU A 27 -3.27 -14.32 13.23
C LEU A 27 -2.46 -13.01 13.19
N PRO A 28 -1.29 -12.99 12.59
CA PRO A 28 -0.62 -11.72 12.37
C PRO A 28 -1.58 -10.90 11.52
N LEU A 29 -2.17 -9.86 12.12
CA LEU A 29 -2.86 -8.81 11.39
C LEU A 29 -1.79 -8.11 10.56
N VAL A 30 -1.55 -8.65 9.37
CA VAL A 30 -0.71 -8.02 8.38
C VAL A 30 -1.56 -6.90 7.81
N ALA A 31 -1.51 -5.76 8.44
CA ALA A 31 -2.20 -4.58 7.99
C ALA A 31 -1.18 -3.64 7.38
N SER A 32 -1.00 -3.76 6.11
CA SER A 32 -0.52 -2.70 5.24
C SER A 32 -1.57 -2.48 4.17
N ASP A 33 -1.44 -1.42 3.40
CA ASP A 33 -2.36 -1.08 2.32
C ASP A 33 -2.58 -2.25 1.35
N HIS A 34 -1.55 -3.09 1.11
CA HIS A 34 -1.55 -4.08 0.03
C HIS A 34 -0.80 -5.38 0.36
N SER A 35 -0.49 -5.69 1.62
CA SER A 35 0.37 -6.82 1.99
C SER A 35 -0.27 -8.22 1.91
N ASP A 36 -1.36 -8.36 1.23
CA ASP A 36 -2.20 -9.56 1.27
C ASP A 36 -2.36 -10.28 -0.07
N VAL A 37 -1.64 -9.86 -1.12
CA VAL A 37 -1.71 -10.51 -2.44
C VAL A 37 -1.27 -11.97 -2.34
N PRO A 38 -2.16 -12.94 -2.57
CA PRO A 38 -1.84 -14.36 -2.39
C PRO A 38 -0.67 -14.86 -3.24
N SER A 39 -0.50 -14.34 -4.45
CA SER A 39 0.61 -14.70 -5.34
C SER A 39 1.96 -14.27 -4.76
N ILE A 40 2.05 -13.05 -4.22
CA ILE A 40 3.26 -12.52 -3.61
C ILE A 40 3.60 -13.29 -2.34
N ASN A 41 2.61 -13.50 -1.48
CA ASN A 41 2.79 -14.25 -0.23
C ASN A 41 3.14 -15.71 -0.47
N GLY A 42 2.50 -16.35 -1.44
CA GLY A 42 2.77 -17.75 -1.80
C GLY A 42 4.18 -17.97 -2.37
N LEU A 43 4.74 -16.97 -3.02
CA LEU A 43 6.11 -16.99 -3.55
C LEU A 43 7.15 -16.46 -2.55
N ALA A 44 6.73 -16.02 -1.36
CA ALA A 44 7.57 -15.34 -0.36
C ALA A 44 8.32 -14.11 -0.92
N ARG A 45 7.75 -13.42 -1.92
CA ARG A 45 8.34 -12.26 -2.60
C ARG A 45 7.93 -10.95 -1.91
N GLN A 46 8.22 -10.86 -0.61
CA GLN A 46 7.92 -9.66 0.17
C GLN A 46 8.60 -8.39 -0.38
N ASP A 47 9.66 -8.56 -1.13
CA ASP A 47 10.35 -7.50 -1.88
C ASP A 47 9.50 -6.89 -3.01
N ALA A 48 8.49 -7.60 -3.51
CA ALA A 48 7.50 -7.09 -4.45
C ALA A 48 6.19 -6.64 -3.78
N ASN A 49 6.05 -6.87 -2.49
CA ASN A 49 4.85 -6.55 -1.73
C ASN A 49 4.79 -5.04 -1.47
N LEU A 50 3.97 -4.33 -2.25
CA LEU A 50 3.75 -2.89 -2.12
C LEU A 50 2.90 -2.61 -0.87
N THR A 51 3.36 -1.72 -0.01
CA THR A 51 2.65 -1.39 1.23
C THR A 51 1.94 -0.06 1.18
N ASP A 52 2.59 0.96 0.65
CA ASP A 52 2.07 2.32 0.65
C ASP A 52 2.45 3.08 -0.62
N LEU A 53 1.50 3.84 -1.13
CA LEU A 53 1.71 4.83 -2.17
C LEU A 53 1.27 6.19 -1.65
N HIS A 54 2.21 7.16 -1.61
CA HIS A 54 1.94 8.54 -1.27
C HIS A 54 2.19 9.42 -2.49
N ALA A 55 1.35 10.44 -2.68
CA ALA A 55 1.55 11.47 -3.69
C ALA A 55 1.10 12.83 -3.16
N PHE A 56 2.03 13.78 -3.17
CA PHE A 56 1.82 15.14 -2.67
C PHE A 56 2.72 16.14 -3.39
N THR A 57 2.42 17.41 -3.28
CA THR A 57 3.25 18.48 -3.87
C THR A 57 4.07 19.22 -2.83
N VAL A 58 5.29 19.60 -3.22
CA VAL A 58 6.15 20.50 -2.47
C VAL A 58 6.60 21.63 -3.42
N GLY A 59 6.00 22.79 -3.27
CA GLY A 59 6.17 23.89 -4.22
C GLY A 59 5.66 23.49 -5.62
N ASP A 60 6.53 23.59 -6.61
CA ASP A 60 6.28 23.25 -8.01
C ASP A 60 6.68 21.80 -8.38
N ARG A 61 6.84 20.93 -7.38
CA ARG A 61 7.28 19.55 -7.55
C ARG A 61 6.23 18.58 -7.07
N LEU A 62 6.05 17.51 -7.83
CA LEU A 62 5.29 16.32 -7.40
C LEU A 62 6.27 15.35 -6.75
N VAL A 63 5.94 14.91 -5.55
CA VAL A 63 6.63 13.85 -4.81
C VAL A 63 5.77 12.60 -4.84
N ILE A 64 6.37 11.47 -5.20
CA ILE A 64 5.73 10.16 -5.14
C ILE A 64 6.63 9.26 -4.31
N ALA A 65 6.09 8.72 -3.22
CA ALA A 65 6.78 7.77 -2.37
C ALA A 65 6.05 6.42 -2.40
N LEU A 66 6.79 5.38 -2.77
CA LEU A 66 6.35 4.00 -2.83
C LEU A 66 7.09 3.20 -1.79
N SER A 67 6.37 2.55 -0.89
CA SER A 67 6.92 1.67 0.14
C SER A 67 6.58 0.21 -0.15
N MET A 68 7.47 -0.70 0.26
CA MET A 68 7.35 -2.13 0.01
C MET A 68 8.11 -2.94 1.05
N ASN A 69 7.89 -4.25 1.04
CA ASN A 69 8.53 -5.23 1.92
C ASN A 69 8.25 -4.98 3.41
N PRO A 70 7.04 -5.31 3.88
CA PRO A 70 6.67 -5.12 5.29
C PRO A 70 7.35 -6.11 6.23
N ALA A 71 8.12 -7.08 5.70
CA ALA A 71 8.77 -8.14 6.46
C ALA A 71 10.26 -7.91 6.69
N ILE A 72 10.75 -6.68 6.55
CA ILE A 72 12.16 -6.35 6.82
C ILE A 72 12.47 -6.62 8.29
N PRO A 73 13.52 -7.44 8.58
CA PRO A 73 13.88 -7.72 9.95
C PRO A 73 14.30 -6.46 10.72
N PRO A 74 13.97 -6.33 12.02
CA PRO A 74 14.39 -5.19 12.84
C PRO A 74 15.92 -5.02 12.92
N SER A 75 16.68 -6.09 12.69
CA SER A 75 18.16 -6.05 12.66
C SER A 75 18.76 -5.51 11.37
N ALA A 76 17.93 -5.20 10.34
CA ALA A 76 18.43 -4.72 9.06
C ALA A 76 18.96 -3.28 9.17
N ALA A 77 20.24 -3.08 8.82
CA ALA A 77 20.85 -1.76 8.76
C ALA A 77 20.68 -1.06 7.39
N ASN A 78 20.38 -1.84 6.35
CA ASN A 78 20.17 -1.36 4.99
C ASN A 78 19.23 -2.30 4.23
N TYR A 79 18.85 -1.91 3.03
CA TYR A 79 18.06 -2.73 2.12
C TYR A 79 18.70 -2.79 0.74
N VAL A 80 18.78 -4.00 0.18
CA VAL A 80 19.25 -4.23 -1.20
C VAL A 80 18.05 -4.65 -2.05
N PHE A 81 17.73 -3.83 -3.01
CA PHE A 81 16.62 -4.12 -3.93
C PHE A 81 16.99 -5.29 -4.85
N PRO A 82 16.05 -6.21 -5.12
CA PRO A 82 16.27 -7.33 -6.03
C PRO A 82 16.42 -6.86 -7.47
N SER A 83 17.27 -7.56 -8.24
CA SER A 83 17.52 -7.24 -9.64
C SER A 83 16.50 -7.84 -10.62
N ASP A 84 15.62 -8.72 -10.14
CA ASP A 84 14.61 -9.42 -10.92
C ASP A 84 13.18 -8.86 -10.78
N ILE A 85 13.03 -7.71 -10.12
CA ILE A 85 11.78 -6.98 -10.02
C ILE A 85 11.85 -5.67 -10.81
N THR A 86 10.77 -5.37 -11.49
CA THR A 86 10.51 -4.04 -12.06
C THR A 86 9.44 -3.35 -11.21
N TYR A 87 9.77 -2.19 -10.66
CA TYR A 87 8.82 -1.31 -10.02
C TYR A 87 8.43 -0.22 -11.01
N GLU A 88 7.16 0.12 -11.08
CA GLU A 88 6.68 1.21 -11.92
C GLU A 88 5.73 2.11 -11.14
N VAL A 89 5.87 3.41 -11.41
CA VAL A 89 4.87 4.41 -11.02
C VAL A 89 4.26 4.93 -12.30
N ASN A 90 2.95 4.82 -12.40
CA ASN A 90 2.17 5.16 -13.56
C ASN A 90 1.28 6.37 -13.27
N ILE A 91 1.21 7.28 -14.22
CA ILE A 91 0.37 8.49 -14.16
C ILE A 91 -0.48 8.58 -15.41
N ASP A 92 -1.79 8.64 -15.22
CA ASP A 92 -2.75 9.09 -16.23
C ASP A 92 -3.09 10.56 -15.95
N ARG A 93 -2.84 11.42 -16.92
CA ARG A 93 -3.10 12.87 -16.87
C ARG A 93 -4.15 13.32 -17.89
N SER A 94 -4.87 12.38 -18.46
CA SER A 94 -5.81 12.61 -19.58
C SER A 94 -7.20 12.08 -19.33
N THR A 95 -7.39 11.09 -18.50
CA THR A 95 -8.70 10.55 -18.15
C THR A 95 -9.46 11.55 -17.27
N GLU A 96 -10.71 11.83 -17.66
CA GLU A 96 -11.59 12.75 -16.95
C GLU A 96 -11.92 12.24 -15.56
N VAL A 97 -11.86 13.12 -14.56
CA VAL A 97 -12.25 12.86 -13.18
C VAL A 97 -13.25 13.93 -12.73
N ASN A 98 -14.36 13.51 -12.18
CA ASN A 98 -15.27 14.39 -11.46
C ASN A 98 -14.85 14.48 -9.99
N SER A 99 -14.00 15.44 -9.66
CA SER A 99 -13.49 15.66 -8.31
C SER A 99 -14.48 16.29 -7.34
N SER A 100 -15.66 16.71 -7.85
CA SER A 100 -16.74 17.28 -7.03
C SER A 100 -17.64 16.21 -6.42
N ASP A 101 -17.50 14.96 -6.82
CA ASP A 101 -18.29 13.86 -6.27
C ASP A 101 -17.73 13.42 -4.93
N PRO A 102 -18.51 13.53 -3.82
CA PRO A 102 -18.03 13.24 -2.47
C PRO A 102 -18.04 11.73 -2.13
N ASN A 103 -17.68 10.86 -3.07
CA ASN A 103 -17.73 9.40 -2.87
C ASN A 103 -16.64 8.83 -1.95
N GLY A 104 -15.89 9.66 -1.24
CA GLY A 104 -14.82 9.26 -0.34
C GLY A 104 -13.54 8.74 -1.04
N MET A 105 -13.51 8.81 -2.38
CA MET A 105 -12.41 8.27 -3.20
C MET A 105 -11.61 9.35 -3.93
N GLY A 106 -11.78 10.63 -3.58
CA GLY A 106 -11.15 11.75 -4.26
C GLY A 106 -11.88 12.20 -5.54
N GLY A 107 -12.91 11.47 -5.97
CA GLY A 107 -13.70 11.76 -7.15
C GLY A 107 -14.23 10.51 -7.83
N THR A 108 -15.04 10.72 -8.86
CA THR A 108 -15.56 9.66 -9.74
C THR A 108 -14.86 9.71 -11.09
N ILE A 109 -14.55 8.55 -11.66
CA ILE A 109 -13.99 8.41 -13.00
C ILE A 109 -15.11 7.97 -13.94
N PRO A 110 -15.68 8.89 -14.79
CA PRO A 110 -16.85 8.57 -15.60
C PRO A 110 -16.60 7.49 -16.67
N LYS A 111 -15.34 7.33 -17.08
CA LYS A 111 -14.93 6.36 -18.09
C LYS A 111 -13.67 5.61 -17.67
N PRO A 112 -13.76 4.69 -16.68
CA PRO A 112 -12.59 3.97 -16.16
C PRO A 112 -11.86 3.14 -17.23
N ASN A 113 -12.55 2.70 -18.26
CA ASN A 113 -11.96 1.99 -19.40
C ASN A 113 -11.03 2.84 -20.28
N LYS A 114 -10.89 4.13 -19.98
CA LYS A 114 -9.96 5.06 -20.66
C LYS A 114 -8.65 5.26 -19.86
N ILE A 115 -8.58 4.74 -18.65
CA ILE A 115 -7.35 4.81 -17.85
C ILE A 115 -6.20 4.16 -18.61
N LYS A 116 -5.09 4.87 -18.66
CA LYS A 116 -3.87 4.44 -19.37
C LYS A 116 -2.65 5.10 -18.76
N GLU A 117 -1.49 4.55 -19.05
CA GLU A 117 -0.21 5.17 -18.73
C GLU A 117 0.07 6.32 -19.70
N ASP A 118 -0.10 7.55 -19.28
CA ASP A 118 0.43 8.71 -20.02
C ASP A 118 1.92 8.92 -19.70
N ILE A 119 2.33 8.62 -18.46
CA ILE A 119 3.72 8.65 -18.00
C ILE A 119 3.99 7.40 -17.17
N THR A 120 5.11 6.75 -17.43
CA THR A 120 5.62 5.64 -16.62
C THR A 120 7.03 5.94 -16.15
N PHE A 121 7.26 5.90 -14.85
CA PHE A 121 8.58 5.84 -14.22
C PHE A 121 8.89 4.39 -13.92
N GLN A 122 9.78 3.78 -14.69
CA GLN A 122 10.22 2.40 -14.51
C GLN A 122 11.54 2.38 -13.74
N ILE A 123 11.56 1.65 -12.64
CA ILE A 123 12.71 1.52 -11.74
C ILE A 123 13.13 0.05 -11.68
N ARG A 124 14.40 -0.21 -11.97
CA ARG A 124 15.05 -1.50 -11.84
C ARG A 124 16.35 -1.34 -11.07
N PHE A 125 16.83 -2.42 -10.52
CA PHE A 125 18.12 -2.45 -9.84
C PHE A 125 19.02 -3.46 -10.52
N GLY A 126 20.26 -3.07 -10.77
CA GLY A 126 21.27 -4.00 -11.26
C GLY A 126 21.72 -4.99 -10.19
N ALA A 127 22.44 -6.03 -10.58
CA ALA A 127 23.03 -6.99 -9.63
C ALA A 127 24.01 -6.33 -8.63
N ASN A 128 24.49 -5.13 -8.95
CA ASN A 128 25.31 -4.29 -8.06
C ASN A 128 24.49 -3.40 -7.11
N GLY A 129 23.16 -3.55 -7.10
CA GLY A 129 22.23 -2.76 -6.29
C GLY A 129 22.00 -1.31 -6.79
N LEU A 130 22.60 -0.93 -7.91
CA LEU A 130 22.43 0.43 -8.43
C LEU A 130 21.10 0.58 -9.17
N PRO A 131 20.37 1.69 -8.94
CA PRO A 131 19.11 1.95 -9.60
C PRO A 131 19.31 2.31 -11.09
N GLN A 132 18.39 1.85 -11.91
CA GLN A 132 18.22 2.23 -13.30
C GLN A 132 16.81 2.77 -13.45
N VAL A 133 16.68 4.06 -13.63
CA VAL A 133 15.39 4.73 -13.73
C VAL A 133 15.18 5.22 -15.16
N LYS A 134 14.05 4.80 -15.74
CA LYS A 134 13.63 5.21 -17.08
C LYS A 134 12.26 5.87 -16.98
N THR A 135 12.14 7.06 -17.57
CA THR A 135 10.85 7.72 -17.77
C THR A 135 10.38 7.52 -19.20
N THR A 136 9.13 7.20 -19.39
CA THR A 136 8.46 7.11 -20.69
C THR A 136 7.21 7.97 -20.67
N VAL A 137 7.07 8.85 -21.67
CA VAL A 137 5.83 9.60 -21.94
C VAL A 137 5.17 8.97 -23.15
N HIS A 138 3.93 8.51 -22.99
CA HIS A 138 3.22 7.79 -24.03
C HIS A 138 2.34 8.75 -24.85
N GLY A 139 2.29 8.51 -26.16
CA GLY A 139 1.33 9.16 -27.07
C GLY A 139 1.53 10.67 -27.32
N GLY A 140 2.69 11.25 -26.97
CA GLY A 140 3.00 12.67 -27.16
C GLY A 140 4.37 12.93 -27.81
N PRO A 141 4.65 14.19 -28.16
CA PRO A 141 5.97 14.61 -28.64
C PRO A 141 7.04 14.59 -27.54
N GLU A 142 6.63 14.75 -26.29
CA GLU A 142 7.47 14.65 -25.11
C GLU A 142 7.94 13.21 -24.95
N LYS A 143 9.22 13.01 -24.68
CA LYS A 143 9.78 11.65 -24.57
C LYS A 143 10.07 11.23 -23.13
N SER A 144 10.26 12.20 -22.24
CA SER A 144 10.59 11.94 -20.84
C SER A 144 10.19 13.12 -19.95
N VAL A 145 9.96 12.81 -18.67
CA VAL A 145 9.88 13.79 -17.58
C VAL A 145 11.18 13.70 -16.79
N PRO A 146 11.86 14.81 -16.52
CA PRO A 146 13.08 14.76 -15.72
C PRO A 146 12.78 14.38 -14.28
N ILE A 147 13.66 13.58 -13.69
CA ILE A 147 13.65 13.28 -12.27
C ILE A 147 14.58 14.26 -11.59
N LEU A 148 14.06 15.08 -10.69
CA LEU A 148 14.83 16.10 -9.97
C LEU A 148 15.62 15.46 -8.82
N ASN A 149 14.97 14.58 -8.08
CA ASN A 149 15.58 13.81 -7.00
C ASN A 149 15.04 12.38 -6.99
N PHE A 150 15.93 11.44 -6.64
CA PHE A 150 15.63 10.02 -6.53
C PHE A 150 16.23 9.46 -5.24
N PHE A 151 15.45 8.67 -4.52
CA PHE A 151 15.90 7.92 -3.36
C PHE A 151 15.39 6.47 -3.47
N ALA A 152 16.24 5.53 -3.07
CA ALA A 152 15.85 4.15 -2.84
C ALA A 152 16.64 3.59 -1.64
N GLY A 153 15.96 3.01 -0.68
CA GLY A 153 16.61 2.51 0.54
C GLY A 153 15.65 2.20 1.67
N LEU A 154 16.22 1.93 2.83
CA LEU A 154 15.48 1.66 4.06
C LEU A 154 14.91 2.96 4.63
N ARG A 155 13.65 2.94 5.05
CA ARG A 155 12.95 4.02 5.76
C ARG A 155 12.10 3.42 6.87
N ASP A 156 11.75 4.26 7.83
CA ASP A 156 10.64 3.98 8.73
C ASP A 156 9.35 3.72 7.94
N ASP A 157 8.51 2.83 8.44
CA ASP A 157 7.23 2.51 7.81
C ASP A 157 6.27 3.69 7.94
N PRO A 158 5.90 4.37 6.84
CA PRO A 158 5.06 5.57 6.90
C PRO A 158 3.58 5.27 7.16
N PHE A 159 3.22 4.01 7.33
CA PHE A 159 1.84 3.62 7.61
C PHE A 159 1.49 3.87 9.07
N ILE A 160 0.73 4.93 9.33
CA ILE A 160 0.34 5.37 10.67
C ILE A 160 -0.64 4.36 11.28
N ARG A 161 -0.09 3.38 12.00
CA ARG A 161 -0.85 2.36 12.72
C ARG A 161 0.01 1.64 13.76
N GLY A 162 -0.58 1.31 14.90
CA GLY A 162 0.09 0.66 16.02
C GLY A 162 0.95 -0.56 15.70
N PRO A 163 0.49 -1.55 14.91
CA PRO A 163 1.32 -2.71 14.55
C PRO A 163 2.56 -2.38 13.72
N ARG A 164 2.68 -1.17 13.20
CA ARG A 164 3.81 -0.69 12.38
C ARG A 164 4.83 0.12 13.15
N ILE A 165 4.53 0.50 14.37
CA ILE A 165 5.45 1.22 15.24
C ILE A 165 6.76 0.44 15.39
N GLY A 166 7.89 1.12 15.18
CA GLY A 166 9.22 0.52 15.29
C GLY A 166 9.63 -0.34 14.10
N ARG A 167 8.92 -0.28 12.97
CA ARG A 167 9.22 -1.07 11.78
C ARG A 167 9.83 -0.24 10.67
N ASN A 168 10.60 -0.92 9.83
CA ASN A 168 11.18 -0.35 8.63
C ASN A 168 10.59 -1.02 7.39
N VAL A 169 10.53 -0.27 6.30
CA VAL A 169 10.17 -0.72 4.95
C VAL A 169 11.25 -0.29 3.95
N ALA A 170 11.29 -0.95 2.80
CA ALA A 170 12.02 -0.42 1.66
C ALA A 170 11.19 0.66 0.99
N SER A 171 11.82 1.75 0.57
CA SER A 171 11.09 2.84 -0.07
C SER A 171 11.83 3.36 -1.31
N ILE A 172 11.05 3.73 -2.31
CA ILE A 172 11.49 4.47 -3.51
C ILE A 172 10.78 5.81 -3.50
N VAL A 173 11.52 6.92 -3.61
CA VAL A 173 10.94 8.25 -3.69
C VAL A 173 11.41 8.95 -4.94
N LEU A 174 10.45 9.48 -5.69
CA LEU A 174 10.66 10.29 -6.88
C LEU A 174 10.21 11.72 -6.62
N GLU A 175 11.00 12.70 -7.02
CA GLU A 175 10.62 14.09 -7.08
C GLU A 175 10.76 14.58 -8.51
N VAL A 176 9.67 15.09 -9.10
CA VAL A 176 9.61 15.49 -10.50
C VAL A 176 8.95 16.87 -10.62
N PRO A 177 9.27 17.67 -11.66
CA PRO A 177 8.60 18.96 -11.86
C PRO A 177 7.11 18.74 -12.13
N LEU A 178 6.26 19.44 -11.40
CA LEU A 178 4.81 19.34 -11.57
C LEU A 178 4.39 19.70 -13.00
N SER A 179 5.03 20.70 -13.60
CA SER A 179 4.80 21.10 -15.00
C SER A 179 5.11 20.01 -16.03
N GLY A 180 5.92 19.02 -15.67
CA GLY A 180 6.21 17.86 -16.54
C GLY A 180 5.13 16.78 -16.49
N VAL A 181 4.32 16.74 -15.44
CA VAL A 181 3.29 15.70 -15.25
C VAL A 181 1.88 16.20 -15.51
N ILE A 182 1.54 17.44 -15.17
CA ILE A 182 0.24 18.02 -15.51
C ILE A 182 0.19 18.45 -16.99
N LYS A 183 -1.00 18.46 -17.59
CA LYS A 183 -1.16 18.91 -18.99
C LYS A 183 -2.37 19.81 -19.12
N ASN A 184 -3.54 19.26 -19.41
CA ASN A 184 -4.77 20.00 -19.64
C ASN A 184 -5.64 20.11 -18.38
N GLN A 185 -5.30 19.34 -17.37
CA GLN A 185 -6.01 19.27 -16.09
C GLN A 185 -5.00 19.12 -14.96
N SER A 186 -5.39 19.57 -13.76
CA SER A 186 -4.58 19.41 -12.53
C SER A 186 -4.75 18.05 -11.87
N THR A 187 -5.77 17.28 -12.26
CA THR A 187 -6.07 15.98 -11.67
C THR A 187 -5.30 14.88 -12.36
N LEU A 188 -4.63 14.07 -11.55
CA LEU A 188 -3.86 12.90 -11.94
C LEU A 188 -4.50 11.63 -11.39
N LEU A 189 -4.44 10.53 -12.13
CA LEU A 189 -4.63 9.19 -11.62
C LEU A 189 -3.25 8.54 -11.48
N ILE A 190 -2.95 8.03 -10.30
CA ILE A 190 -1.62 7.51 -9.97
C ILE A 190 -1.77 6.10 -9.40
N TRP A 191 -0.96 5.18 -9.89
CA TRP A 191 -0.82 3.83 -9.33
C TRP A 191 0.60 3.32 -9.51
N ALA A 192 0.99 2.38 -8.70
CA ALA A 192 2.28 1.72 -8.78
C ALA A 192 2.11 0.24 -9.05
N THR A 193 3.10 -0.38 -9.66
CA THR A 193 3.18 -1.83 -9.83
C THR A 193 4.56 -2.36 -9.45
N ALA A 194 4.59 -3.59 -8.96
CA ALA A 194 5.79 -4.39 -8.80
C ALA A 194 5.60 -5.72 -9.53
N ALA A 195 6.50 -6.05 -10.45
CA ALA A 195 6.36 -7.25 -11.27
C ALA A 195 7.68 -8.01 -11.39
N GLY A 196 7.61 -9.33 -11.29
CA GLY A 196 8.74 -10.21 -11.56
C GLY A 196 9.11 -10.21 -13.03
N GLN A 197 10.40 -10.28 -13.31
CA GLN A 197 10.91 -10.33 -14.69
C GLN A 197 10.94 -11.76 -15.26
N ASP A 198 10.71 -12.78 -14.43
CA ASP A 198 10.70 -14.18 -14.88
C ASP A 198 9.35 -14.52 -15.53
N ALA A 199 9.35 -14.70 -16.85
CA ALA A 199 8.15 -15.06 -17.59
C ALA A 199 7.62 -16.48 -17.26
N THR A 200 8.42 -17.33 -16.62
CA THR A 200 8.02 -18.70 -16.24
C THR A 200 7.35 -18.75 -14.87
N ALA A 201 7.55 -17.72 -14.05
CA ALA A 201 6.93 -17.56 -12.74
C ALA A 201 6.44 -16.10 -12.57
N PRO A 202 5.46 -15.68 -13.40
CA PRO A 202 5.03 -14.29 -13.39
C PRO A 202 4.27 -13.98 -12.09
N PHE A 203 4.60 -12.86 -11.49
CA PHE A 203 3.82 -12.24 -10.42
C PHE A 203 3.74 -10.74 -10.64
N GLN A 204 2.68 -10.15 -10.18
CA GLN A 204 2.47 -8.72 -10.24
C GLN A 204 1.67 -8.28 -9.03
N GLU A 205 1.97 -7.11 -8.54
CA GLU A 205 1.16 -6.38 -7.59
C GLU A 205 0.92 -4.96 -8.07
N LEU A 206 -0.25 -4.41 -7.74
CA LEU A 206 -0.66 -3.04 -8.03
C LEU A 206 -1.13 -2.38 -6.74
N ALA A 207 -0.68 -1.14 -6.51
CA ALA A 207 -1.12 -0.29 -5.44
C ALA A 207 -1.59 1.06 -5.99
N GLY A 208 -2.77 1.50 -5.59
CA GLY A 208 -3.33 2.80 -5.97
C GLY A 208 -3.83 3.56 -4.75
N ARG A 209 -5.06 3.28 -4.30
CA ARG A 209 -5.66 3.92 -3.14
C ARG A 209 -5.36 3.20 -1.85
N SER A 210 -5.20 3.99 -0.79
CA SER A 210 -5.03 3.46 0.55
C SER A 210 -6.19 2.53 0.96
N LEU A 211 -5.85 1.38 1.52
CA LEU A 211 -6.75 0.37 2.08
C LEU A 211 -7.78 -0.20 1.09
N ARG A 212 -7.64 0.07 -0.22
CA ARG A 212 -8.62 -0.35 -1.22
C ARG A 212 -8.70 -1.87 -1.38
N SER A 213 -7.57 -2.53 -1.36
CA SER A 213 -7.45 -3.98 -1.57
C SER A 213 -7.15 -4.79 -0.31
N MET A 214 -7.27 -4.17 0.87
CA MET A 214 -6.99 -4.84 2.13
C MET A 214 -7.96 -6.00 2.47
N PHE A 215 -9.12 -6.04 1.85
CA PHE A 215 -10.06 -7.15 2.04
C PHE A 215 -9.82 -8.25 1.01
N PRO A 216 -9.85 -9.54 1.39
CA PRO A 216 -9.57 -10.65 0.48
C PRO A 216 -10.41 -10.66 -0.80
N GLU A 217 -11.65 -10.19 -0.75
CA GLU A 217 -12.52 -10.04 -1.91
C GLU A 217 -12.02 -9.00 -2.92
N ASN A 218 -11.15 -8.10 -2.50
CA ASN A 218 -10.56 -7.05 -3.33
C ASN A 218 -9.15 -7.41 -3.86
N ASN A 219 -8.53 -8.52 -3.45
CA ASN A 219 -7.19 -8.93 -3.86
C ASN A 219 -7.01 -9.00 -5.37
N VAL A 220 -8.08 -9.24 -6.10
CA VAL A 220 -8.07 -9.26 -7.56
C VAL A 220 -7.72 -7.89 -8.17
N LEU A 221 -7.96 -6.79 -7.45
CA LEU A 221 -7.60 -5.42 -7.88
C LEU A 221 -6.08 -5.26 -8.00
N ASN A 222 -5.32 -5.99 -7.19
CA ASN A 222 -3.87 -5.91 -7.16
C ASN A 222 -3.18 -6.53 -8.41
N VAL A 223 -3.93 -7.23 -9.24
CA VAL A 223 -3.40 -7.93 -10.42
C VAL A 223 -4.09 -7.56 -11.72
N ILE A 224 -5.09 -6.68 -11.67
CA ILE A 224 -5.84 -6.25 -12.86
C ILE A 224 -5.49 -4.79 -13.20
N HIS A 225 -5.17 -4.55 -14.47
CA HIS A 225 -4.96 -3.19 -14.95
C HIS A 225 -6.20 -2.32 -14.72
N PRO A 226 -6.06 -1.08 -14.20
CA PRO A 226 -7.19 -0.24 -13.78
C PRO A 226 -8.28 -0.05 -14.83
N SER A 227 -7.93 0.03 -16.12
CA SER A 227 -8.91 0.18 -17.22
C SER A 227 -9.82 -1.02 -17.43
N LEU A 228 -9.49 -2.18 -16.87
CA LEU A 228 -10.24 -3.43 -17.04
C LEU A 228 -11.17 -3.72 -15.85
N VAL A 229 -10.93 -3.09 -14.70
CA VAL A 229 -11.58 -3.42 -13.44
C VAL A 229 -13.09 -3.26 -13.52
N GLU A 230 -13.60 -2.11 -13.98
CA GLU A 230 -15.04 -1.87 -14.07
C GLU A 230 -15.72 -2.91 -14.98
N ARG A 231 -15.11 -3.22 -16.13
CA ARG A 231 -15.67 -4.17 -17.09
C ARG A 231 -15.71 -5.61 -16.56
N GLN A 232 -14.72 -5.99 -15.74
CA GLN A 232 -14.59 -7.35 -15.24
C GLN A 232 -15.27 -7.56 -13.89
N LEU A 233 -15.23 -6.56 -13.01
CA LEU A 233 -15.64 -6.68 -11.63
C LEU A 233 -16.79 -5.77 -11.23
N HIS A 234 -17.16 -4.78 -12.08
CA HIS A 234 -18.21 -3.79 -11.81
C HIS A 234 -17.96 -2.96 -10.52
N VAL A 235 -16.68 -2.71 -10.22
CA VAL A 235 -16.25 -1.87 -9.10
C VAL A 235 -15.28 -0.80 -9.58
N PRO A 236 -15.12 0.31 -8.84
CA PRO A 236 -14.12 1.33 -9.19
C PRO A 236 -12.70 0.76 -9.17
N PRO A 237 -11.84 1.19 -10.10
CA PRO A 237 -10.45 0.75 -10.16
C PRO A 237 -9.63 1.22 -8.96
N ASP A 238 -8.55 0.51 -8.66
CA ASP A 238 -7.59 0.92 -7.65
C ASP A 238 -6.57 1.87 -8.24
N VAL A 239 -6.89 3.16 -8.19
CA VAL A 239 -6.01 4.27 -8.57
C VAL A 239 -6.19 5.41 -7.60
N MET A 240 -5.11 6.05 -7.21
CA MET A 240 -5.15 7.29 -6.44
C MET A 240 -5.59 8.44 -7.34
N ILE A 241 -6.54 9.23 -6.88
CA ILE A 241 -6.96 10.47 -7.54
C ILE A 241 -6.27 11.63 -6.81
N TYR A 242 -5.50 12.45 -7.53
CA TYR A 242 -4.84 13.61 -6.96
C TYR A 242 -5.06 14.85 -7.83
N ASP A 243 -5.88 15.78 -7.34
CA ASP A 243 -6.00 17.12 -7.89
C ASP A 243 -4.90 18.01 -7.30
N THR A 244 -3.85 18.25 -8.07
CA THR A 244 -2.67 19.01 -7.66
C THR A 244 -2.92 20.51 -7.46
N ALA A 245 -4.09 21.02 -7.83
CA ALA A 245 -4.52 22.39 -7.51
C ALA A 245 -4.91 22.56 -6.03
N ARG A 246 -5.02 21.46 -5.29
CA ARG A 246 -5.31 21.41 -3.86
C ARG A 246 -4.19 20.70 -3.12
N PRO A 247 -3.94 21.03 -1.85
CA PRO A 247 -3.01 20.26 -1.01
C PRO A 247 -3.39 18.78 -0.98
N ALA A 248 -2.38 17.92 -0.93
CA ALA A 248 -2.63 16.50 -0.68
C ALA A 248 -3.19 16.34 0.74
N ALA A 249 -4.31 15.67 0.81
CA ALA A 249 -4.96 15.22 2.04
C ALA A 249 -5.99 14.16 1.62
N TYR A 250 -5.89 12.96 2.18
CA TYR A 250 -6.80 11.88 1.81
C TYR A 250 -8.26 12.35 1.77
N PRO A 251 -9.07 12.05 0.74
CA PRO A 251 -8.80 11.17 -0.41
C PRO A 251 -8.21 11.88 -1.65
N ASN A 252 -7.80 13.16 -1.56
CA ASN A 252 -7.15 13.91 -2.64
C ASN A 252 -5.64 13.69 -2.59
N GLY A 253 -5.11 12.70 -3.30
CA GLY A 253 -3.75 12.24 -3.09
C GLY A 253 -3.57 11.60 -1.71
N ARG A 254 -2.32 11.56 -1.22
CA ARG A 254 -2.02 11.10 0.14
C ARG A 254 -0.77 11.81 0.65
N ALA A 255 -0.93 12.61 1.69
CA ALA A 255 0.19 13.18 2.43
C ALA A 255 0.80 12.12 3.36
N LEU A 256 2.07 12.30 3.75
CA LEU A 256 2.74 11.40 4.69
C LEU A 256 2.09 11.41 6.08
N THR A 257 1.42 12.52 6.42
CA THR A 257 0.74 12.70 7.71
C THR A 257 -0.69 12.18 7.73
N ASP A 258 -1.19 11.61 6.63
CA ASP A 258 -2.55 11.10 6.58
C ASP A 258 -2.65 9.76 7.31
N ASP A 259 -3.33 9.74 8.45
CA ASP A 259 -3.76 8.52 9.11
C ASP A 259 -4.98 7.95 8.38
N VAL A 260 -4.69 7.14 7.37
CA VAL A 260 -5.76 6.59 6.50
C VAL A 260 -6.63 5.57 7.22
N VAL A 261 -6.16 4.96 8.29
CA VAL A 261 -6.95 4.04 9.11
C VAL A 261 -8.11 4.78 9.76
N ASP A 262 -7.84 5.93 10.34
CA ASP A 262 -8.86 6.78 10.95
C ASP A 262 -9.74 7.46 9.88
N LEU A 263 -9.16 7.85 8.75
CA LEU A 263 -9.85 8.62 7.69
C LEU A 263 -10.79 7.75 6.82
N VAL A 264 -10.41 6.51 6.51
CA VAL A 264 -11.25 5.60 5.71
C VAL A 264 -12.47 5.13 6.48
N GLY A 265 -12.36 4.92 7.78
CA GLY A 265 -13.49 4.68 8.68
C GLY A 265 -14.33 3.45 8.34
N ASP A 266 -13.75 2.38 7.80
CA ASP A 266 -14.49 1.13 7.61
C ASP A 266 -14.69 0.43 8.96
N SER A 267 -15.91 0.53 9.48
CA SER A 267 -16.31 0.00 10.79
C SER A 267 -16.11 -1.51 10.97
N ARG A 268 -15.86 -2.26 9.91
CA ARG A 268 -15.68 -3.71 10.00
C ARG A 268 -14.32 -4.09 10.56
N VAL A 269 -13.28 -3.30 10.30
CA VAL A 269 -11.89 -3.64 10.66
C VAL A 269 -11.06 -2.46 11.16
N LEU A 270 -11.37 -1.23 10.75
CA LEU A 270 -10.46 -0.08 10.85
C LEU A 270 -11.08 1.21 11.36
N ALA A 271 -12.26 1.17 11.95
CA ALA A 271 -12.86 2.36 12.53
C ALA A 271 -12.09 2.76 13.78
N ASN A 272 -11.16 3.68 13.63
CA ASN A 272 -10.38 4.24 14.72
C ASN A 272 -9.58 3.16 15.47
N ASP A 273 -8.30 3.11 15.23
CA ASP A 273 -7.42 2.11 15.85
C ASP A 273 -6.95 2.51 17.27
N PHE A 274 -7.74 3.36 17.96
CA PHE A 274 -7.49 3.66 19.37
C PHE A 274 -7.18 2.37 20.18
N PRO A 275 -6.13 2.32 21.01
CA PRO A 275 -5.41 3.48 21.58
C PRO A 275 -4.12 3.88 20.83
N PHE A 276 -3.96 3.50 19.59
CA PHE A 276 -2.75 3.84 18.84
C PHE A 276 -2.72 5.34 18.47
N PRO A 277 -1.52 5.95 18.39
CA PRO A 277 -1.40 7.36 18.03
C PRO A 277 -1.72 7.58 16.54
N SER A 278 -2.38 8.71 16.25
CA SER A 278 -2.68 9.17 14.88
C SER A 278 -1.49 9.94 14.26
N ALA A 279 -0.27 9.54 14.59
CA ALA A 279 0.95 10.14 14.07
C ALA A 279 2.04 9.08 13.94
N ASN A 280 2.89 9.25 12.93
CA ASN A 280 4.05 8.40 12.75
C ASN A 280 4.97 8.45 13.97
N ASP A 281 5.59 7.33 14.33
CA ASP A 281 6.44 7.24 15.53
C ASP A 281 7.82 7.88 15.33
N VAL A 282 8.25 8.10 14.08
CA VAL A 282 9.42 8.89 13.74
C VAL A 282 9.00 10.12 12.93
N LEU A 283 9.56 11.29 13.24
CA LEU A 283 9.22 12.52 12.53
C LEU A 283 9.61 12.45 11.06
N PHE A 284 8.68 12.80 10.18
CA PHE A 284 8.95 12.97 8.76
C PHE A 284 9.95 14.09 8.51
N LEU A 285 10.76 13.93 7.46
CA LEU A 285 11.77 14.93 7.10
C LEU A 285 11.10 16.13 6.39
N GLY A 286 11.58 17.33 6.69
CA GLY A 286 11.17 18.56 5.98
C GLY A 286 11.79 18.71 4.59
N THR A 287 12.71 17.83 4.20
CA THR A 287 13.42 17.84 2.93
C THR A 287 13.44 16.44 2.31
N PHE A 288 13.74 16.37 1.00
CA PHE A 288 13.87 15.10 0.30
C PHE A 288 14.77 14.11 1.08
N PRO A 289 14.39 12.84 1.23
CA PRO A 289 13.26 12.14 0.60
C PRO A 289 11.92 12.22 1.38
N TYR A 290 11.78 13.10 2.34
CA TYR A 290 10.61 13.40 3.16
C TYR A 290 10.19 12.28 4.14
N LEU A 291 10.35 11.03 3.76
CA LEU A 291 10.09 9.88 4.63
C LEU A 291 10.99 9.92 5.87
N ALA A 292 10.48 9.48 6.99
CA ALA A 292 11.21 9.43 8.26
C ALA A 292 12.47 8.56 8.16
N ALA A 293 13.47 8.84 9.00
CA ALA A 293 14.68 8.04 9.07
C ALA A 293 14.34 6.62 9.56
N PRO A 294 15.06 5.59 9.10
CA PRO A 294 14.79 4.24 9.56
C PRO A 294 15.13 4.08 11.04
N HIS A 295 14.38 3.22 11.72
CA HIS A 295 14.76 2.76 13.05
C HIS A 295 16.14 2.11 13.00
N PRO A 296 16.98 2.31 14.03
CA PRO A 296 18.27 1.64 14.11
C PRO A 296 18.09 0.13 14.25
N PRO A 297 19.05 -0.68 13.79
CA PRO A 297 19.02 -2.12 13.97
C PRO A 297 18.89 -2.50 15.45
N GLN A 298 18.02 -3.48 15.75
CA GLN A 298 17.73 -3.98 17.09
C GLN A 298 18.31 -5.38 17.29
#